data_1ca1563f8e21136ab05e83e9d91b95f6
#
_entry.id   1ca1563f8e21136ab05e83e9d91b95f6
#
_cell.length_a   1.000
_cell.length_b   1.000
_cell.length_c   1.000
_cell.angle_alpha   90.00
_cell.angle_beta   90.00
_cell.angle_gamma   90.00
#
_symmetry.space_group_name_H-M   'P 1'
#
loop_
_entity.id
_entity.type
_entity.pdbx_description
1 polymer ?
#
loop_
_entity_poly.entity_id
_entity_poly.type
_entity_poly.pdbx_seq_one_letter_code
_entity_poly.pdbx_strand_id
1 'polypeptide(L)'
;MEIILSSTSGRPIYEQITLQIKEMIMKGDLAPGQALPSMRKLAKDLHVSVITTQRAYDDLQKEGFIVTVPAKGTFVSTENQDFIREENL
;
A
#
# COMPACT_ATOMS: atom_id res chain seq x y z
N MET A 1 -10.28 -1.24 -2.96
CA MET A 1 -9.41 -0.73 -1.87
C MET A 1 -9.90 0.65 -1.49
N GLU A 2 -10.19 0.84 -0.23
CA GLU A 2 -10.70 2.12 0.23
C GLU A 2 -9.75 2.72 1.27
N ILE A 3 -9.29 3.94 1.00
CA ILE A 3 -8.39 4.66 1.88
C ILE A 3 -9.05 5.96 2.31
N ILE A 4 -9.07 6.21 3.61
CA ILE A 4 -9.69 7.41 4.18
C ILE A 4 -8.60 8.29 4.75
N LEU A 5 -8.48 9.51 4.20
CA LEU A 5 -7.49 10.46 4.65
C LEU A 5 -8.09 11.44 5.65
N SER A 6 -7.30 11.79 6.68
CA SER A 6 -7.73 12.73 7.71
C SER A 6 -6.73 13.87 7.82
N SER A 7 -7.22 15.11 7.76
CA SER A 7 -6.39 16.27 7.94
C SER A 7 -6.04 16.53 9.41
N THR A 8 -6.74 15.86 10.32
CA THR A 8 -6.56 16.04 11.76
C THR A 8 -5.73 14.96 12.42
N SER A 9 -5.26 13.95 11.66
CA SER A 9 -4.52 12.84 12.24
C SER A 9 -3.12 13.21 12.73
N GLY A 10 -2.55 14.31 12.22
CA GLY A 10 -1.19 14.68 12.52
C GLY A 10 -0.13 13.91 11.75
N ARG A 11 -0.51 12.90 11.00
CA ARG A 11 0.42 12.12 10.18
C ARG A 11 0.46 12.65 8.75
N PRO A 12 1.63 12.61 8.10
CA PRO A 12 1.69 12.97 6.67
C PRO A 12 0.77 12.07 5.84
N ILE A 13 0.29 12.60 4.72
CA ILE A 13 -0.65 11.85 3.87
C ILE A 13 -0.06 10.52 3.41
N TYR A 14 1.23 10.52 2.97
CA TYR A 14 1.83 9.27 2.50
C TYR A 14 1.85 8.19 3.59
N GLU A 15 2.04 8.59 4.84
CA GLU A 15 2.06 7.65 5.95
C GLU A 15 0.67 7.08 6.23
N GLN A 16 -0.35 7.91 6.12
CA GLN A 16 -1.74 7.45 6.27
C GLN A 16 -2.06 6.40 5.21
N ILE A 17 -1.61 6.60 3.97
CA ILE A 17 -1.80 5.64 2.89
C ILE A 17 -1.07 4.34 3.22
N THR A 18 0.21 4.45 3.60
CA THR A 18 1.04 3.29 3.91
C THR A 18 0.45 2.44 5.02
N LEU A 19 0.04 3.08 6.11
CA LEU A 19 -0.50 2.36 7.26
C LEU A 19 -1.81 1.65 6.94
N GLN A 20 -2.68 2.29 6.17
CA GLN A 20 -3.96 1.68 5.83
C GLN A 20 -3.78 0.49 4.89
N ILE A 21 -2.87 0.58 3.92
CA ILE A 21 -2.61 -0.54 3.02
C ILE A 21 -1.99 -1.71 3.79
N LYS A 22 -1.03 -1.45 4.68
CA LYS A 22 -0.45 -2.49 5.53
C LYS A 22 -1.53 -3.20 6.33
N GLU A 23 -2.43 -2.44 6.93
CA GLU A 23 -3.49 -3.00 7.74
C GLU A 23 -4.41 -3.88 6.91
N MET A 24 -4.79 -3.45 5.72
CA MET A 24 -5.64 -4.24 4.82
C MET A 24 -4.97 -5.54 4.40
N ILE A 25 -3.66 -5.50 4.16
CA ILE A 25 -2.89 -6.71 3.81
C ILE A 25 -2.84 -7.66 5.00
N MET A 26 -2.56 -7.14 6.18
CA MET A 26 -2.43 -7.96 7.38
C MET A 26 -3.76 -8.58 7.82
N LYS A 27 -4.86 -7.90 7.57
CA LYS A 27 -6.20 -8.42 7.87
C LYS A 27 -6.72 -9.37 6.81
N GLY A 28 -6.10 -9.40 5.65
CA GLY A 28 -6.57 -10.23 4.54
C GLY A 28 -7.58 -9.55 3.63
N ASP A 29 -7.88 -8.28 3.86
CA ASP A 29 -8.76 -7.52 2.96
C ASP A 29 -8.15 -7.37 1.57
N LEU A 30 -6.83 -7.30 1.51
CA LEU A 30 -6.08 -7.36 0.26
C LEU A 30 -5.35 -8.70 0.23
N ALA A 31 -5.75 -9.57 -0.68
CA ALA A 31 -5.19 -10.92 -0.77
C ALA A 31 -3.79 -10.92 -1.37
N PRO A 32 -2.95 -11.91 -1.02
CA PRO A 32 -1.64 -12.06 -1.68
C PRO A 32 -1.80 -12.16 -3.18
N GLY A 33 -1.00 -11.41 -3.92
CA GLY A 33 -1.06 -11.38 -5.37
C GLY A 33 -2.15 -10.49 -5.96
N GLN A 34 -2.98 -9.88 -5.13
CA GLN A 34 -4.04 -9.01 -5.61
C GLN A 34 -3.46 -7.75 -6.25
N ALA A 35 -4.04 -7.34 -7.38
CA ALA A 35 -3.61 -6.13 -8.06
C ALA A 35 -4.05 -4.89 -7.28
N LEU A 36 -3.15 -3.92 -7.19
CA LEU A 36 -3.42 -2.63 -6.59
C LEU A 36 -3.60 -1.57 -7.67
N PRO A 37 -4.28 -0.47 -7.38
CA PRO A 37 -4.38 0.61 -8.34
C PRO A 37 -3.00 1.22 -8.60
N SER A 38 -2.80 1.80 -9.78
CA SER A 38 -1.55 2.48 -10.08
C SER A 38 -1.40 3.70 -9.18
N MET A 39 -0.16 4.17 -9.03
CA MET A 39 0.11 5.38 -8.23
C MET A 39 -0.72 6.56 -8.73
N ARG A 40 -0.84 6.69 -10.05
CA ARG A 40 -1.59 7.80 -10.65
C ARG A 40 -3.09 7.69 -10.38
N LYS A 41 -3.63 6.48 -10.50
CA LYS A 41 -5.04 6.26 -10.23
C LYS A 41 -5.34 6.52 -8.77
N LEU A 42 -4.51 6.03 -7.88
CA LEU A 42 -4.71 6.24 -6.44
C LEU A 42 -4.61 7.72 -6.09
N ALA A 43 -3.64 8.42 -6.67
CA ALA A 43 -3.49 9.86 -6.43
C ALA A 43 -4.74 10.62 -6.89
N LYS A 44 -5.27 10.25 -8.04
CA LYS A 44 -6.49 10.88 -8.58
C LYS A 44 -7.68 10.60 -7.67
N ASP A 45 -7.83 9.35 -7.25
CA ASP A 45 -8.96 8.96 -6.41
C ASP A 45 -8.91 9.65 -5.04
N LEU A 46 -7.72 9.87 -4.51
CA LEU A 46 -7.54 10.48 -3.20
C LEU A 46 -7.35 12.01 -3.26
N HIS A 47 -7.27 12.57 -4.47
CA HIS A 47 -7.03 14.00 -4.66
C HIS A 47 -5.71 14.45 -4.04
N VAL A 48 -4.66 13.66 -4.21
CA VAL A 48 -3.31 13.97 -3.74
C VAL A 48 -2.33 13.92 -4.90
N SER A 49 -1.09 14.38 -4.68
CA SER A 49 -0.08 14.34 -5.72
C SER A 49 0.43 12.91 -5.96
N VAL A 50 0.88 12.65 -7.18
CA VAL A 50 1.49 11.35 -7.51
C VAL A 50 2.75 11.11 -6.67
N ILE A 51 3.48 12.18 -6.35
CA ILE A 51 4.67 12.07 -5.51
C ILE A 51 4.31 11.47 -4.14
N THR A 52 3.14 11.82 -3.62
CA THR A 52 2.67 11.29 -2.34
C THR A 52 2.38 9.79 -2.43
N THR A 53 1.66 9.36 -3.46
CA THR A 53 1.37 7.94 -3.63
C THR A 53 2.62 7.15 -4.00
N GLN A 54 3.53 7.75 -4.75
CA GLN A 54 4.81 7.13 -5.08
C GLN A 54 5.61 6.84 -3.81
N ARG A 55 5.67 7.81 -2.91
CA ARG A 55 6.38 7.63 -1.64
C ARG A 55 5.77 6.51 -0.81
N ALA A 56 4.44 6.47 -0.74
CA ALA A 56 3.75 5.42 0.00
C ALA A 56 4.06 4.04 -0.59
N TYR A 57 3.98 3.91 -1.91
CA TYR A 57 4.26 2.64 -2.58
C TYR A 57 5.73 2.24 -2.45
N ASP A 58 6.64 3.20 -2.53
CA ASP A 58 8.07 2.92 -2.35
C ASP A 58 8.34 2.35 -0.95
N ASP A 59 7.74 2.94 0.07
CA ASP A 59 7.90 2.45 1.44
C ASP A 59 7.31 1.05 1.60
N LEU A 60 6.14 0.81 1.06
CA LEU A 60 5.51 -0.51 1.11
C LEU A 60 6.34 -1.56 0.39
N GLN A 61 6.93 -1.19 -0.74
CA GLN A 61 7.78 -2.09 -1.50
C GLN A 61 9.07 -2.43 -0.75
N LYS A 62 9.68 -1.42 -0.12
CA LYS A 62 10.89 -1.64 0.68
C LYS A 62 10.63 -2.56 1.87
N GLU A 63 9.45 -2.48 2.44
CA GLU A 63 9.09 -3.31 3.58
C GLU A 63 8.54 -4.67 3.15
N GLY A 64 8.42 -4.92 1.86
CA GLY A 64 8.03 -6.23 1.35
C GLY A 64 6.53 -6.48 1.30
N PHE A 65 5.71 -5.46 1.48
CA PHE A 65 4.25 -5.62 1.43
C PHE A 65 3.71 -5.69 0.01
N ILE A 66 4.35 -5.01 -0.93
CA ILE A 66 3.90 -4.97 -2.33
C ILE A 66 5.09 -5.14 -3.26
N VAL A 67 4.81 -5.49 -4.51
CA VAL A 67 5.82 -5.60 -5.56
C VAL A 67 5.31 -4.88 -6.81
N THR A 68 6.24 -4.28 -7.55
CA THR A 68 5.93 -3.67 -8.84
C THR A 68 6.51 -4.54 -9.93
N VAL A 69 5.66 -4.97 -10.86
CA VAL A 69 6.06 -5.79 -11.99
C VAL A 69 6.01 -4.90 -13.24
N PRO A 70 7.14 -4.64 -13.90
CA PRO A 70 7.16 -3.77 -15.08
C PRO A 70 6.13 -4.19 -16.12
N ALA A 71 5.42 -3.22 -16.67
CA ALA A 71 4.38 -3.39 -17.68
C ALA A 71 3.13 -4.12 -17.22
N LYS A 72 3.11 -4.64 -15.99
CA LYS A 72 1.93 -5.36 -15.46
C LYS A 72 1.24 -4.65 -14.32
N GLY A 73 2.00 -3.93 -13.49
CA GLY A 73 1.43 -3.14 -12.41
C GLY A 73 1.99 -3.47 -11.05
N THR A 74 1.24 -3.08 -10.03
CA THR A 74 1.62 -3.27 -8.63
C THR A 74 0.70 -4.27 -7.98
N PHE A 75 1.27 -5.17 -7.20
CA PHE A 75 0.54 -6.29 -6.60
C PHE A 75 0.93 -6.47 -5.14
N VAL A 76 0.01 -7.02 -4.36
CA VAL A 76 0.32 -7.43 -2.99
C VAL A 76 1.34 -8.57 -3.07
N SER A 77 2.38 -8.49 -2.26
CA SER A 77 3.44 -9.50 -2.25
C SER A 77 2.89 -10.86 -1.81
N THR A 78 3.35 -11.93 -2.45
CA THR A 78 2.97 -13.28 -2.07
C THR A 78 4.00 -13.91 -1.13
N GLU A 79 5.28 -13.55 -1.31
CA GLU A 79 6.36 -14.19 -0.56
C GLU A 79 6.50 -13.68 0.88
N ASN A 80 6.30 -12.39 1.07
CA ASN A 80 6.50 -11.80 2.39
C ASN A 80 5.30 -11.95 3.32
N GLN A 81 4.19 -12.50 2.84
CA GLN A 81 3.03 -12.75 3.68
C GLN A 81 3.35 -13.74 4.80
N ASP A 82 4.03 -14.81 4.46
CA ASP A 82 4.40 -15.82 5.45
C ASP A 82 5.40 -15.26 6.45
N PHE A 83 6.36 -14.48 5.99
CA PHE A 83 7.35 -13.86 6.84
C PHE A 83 6.70 -12.88 7.83
N ILE A 84 5.79 -12.05 7.32
CA ILE A 84 5.07 -11.10 8.16
C ILE A 84 4.25 -11.84 9.21
N ARG A 85 3.62 -12.93 8.82
CA ARG A 85 2.80 -13.73 9.72
C ARG A 85 3.64 -14.36 10.83
N GLU A 86 4.82 -14.86 10.47
CA GLU A 86 5.74 -15.46 11.44
C GLU A 86 6.25 -14.43 12.45
N GLU A 87 6.52 -13.22 11.99
CA GLU A 87 6.98 -12.16 12.86
C GLU A 87 5.94 -11.75 13.90
N ASN A 88 4.67 -11.97 13.60
CA ASN A 88 3.58 -11.59 14.48
C ASN A 88 3.15 -12.72 15.43
N LEU A 89 3.80 -13.84 15.34
CA LEU A 89 3.57 -14.93 16.27
C LEU A 89 4.49 -14.77 17.47
#